data_317859b3adedb28cafd80577ae7370cd
#
_entry.id   317859b3adedb28cafd80577ae7370cd
#
_cell.length_a   1.000
_cell.length_b   1.000
_cell.length_c   1.000
_cell.angle_alpha   90.00
_cell.angle_beta   90.00
_cell.angle_gamma   90.00
#
_symmetry.space_group_name_H-M   'P 1'
#
loop_
_entity.id
_entity.type
_entity.pdbx_description
1 polymer ?
#
loop_
_entity_poly.entity_id
_entity_poly.type
_entity_poly.pdbx_seq_one_letter_code
_entity_poly.pdbx_strand_id
1 'polypeptide(L)'
;MGRYLVEQLVARGETIRVFCRSEPECLSLPGVTWFRGDVRDVEAVMCACRDISTVFHCAAVPGIWGPWSLYESINTHGTRTLLSAAANAGAARFVYTSSPSVIFDGSDMVDADESRPYPDRFLCGYPRSKALAEAAVLAANGERDLATVALRPHLIWGPRDNHLLPRLIQKARHGRLRQVGDGQNVISTVYVENAAAAHLQAADLLSPDAPHAGNAYFINEPESVNLWEWINLLLELAELPKVSRSISTPAARKLGGALEWVWRILPLKGDPPMTRFLAEQLARSHSFSIEAAVRDFGYRRIVTAEEGLRRVTPYLKKLGQETGGGI
;
A
#
# COMPACT_ATOMS: atom_id res chain seq x y z
N MET A 1 -6.49 -1.33 4.62
CA MET A 1 -7.27 -1.45 3.39
C MET A 1 -8.11 -2.73 3.34
N GLY A 2 -7.57 -3.94 3.50
CA GLY A 2 -8.33 -5.20 3.37
C GLY A 2 -9.64 -5.25 4.15
N ARG A 3 -9.69 -4.71 5.38
CA ARG A 3 -10.94 -4.62 6.16
C ARG A 3 -12.01 -3.76 5.45
N TYR A 4 -11.65 -2.61 4.87
CA TYR A 4 -12.60 -1.77 4.12
C TYR A 4 -13.13 -2.48 2.88
N LEU A 5 -12.28 -3.27 2.21
CA LEU A 5 -12.71 -4.11 1.10
C LEU A 5 -13.75 -5.14 1.55
N VAL A 6 -13.51 -5.82 2.68
CA VAL A 6 -14.50 -6.75 3.27
C VAL A 6 -15.80 -6.03 3.62
N GLU A 7 -15.74 -4.88 4.27
CA GLU A 7 -16.94 -4.09 4.62
C GLU A 7 -17.76 -3.68 3.39
N GLN A 8 -17.08 -3.29 2.29
CA GLN A 8 -17.76 -2.93 1.04
C GLN A 8 -18.35 -4.15 0.33
N LEU A 9 -17.69 -5.32 0.37
CA LEU A 9 -18.22 -6.58 -0.17
C LEU A 9 -19.43 -7.07 0.63
N VAL A 10 -19.39 -6.99 1.97
CA VAL A 10 -20.54 -7.30 2.84
C VAL A 10 -21.74 -6.41 2.50
N ALA A 11 -21.50 -5.11 2.29
CA ALA A 11 -22.57 -4.18 1.89
C ALA A 11 -23.19 -4.50 0.53
N ARG A 12 -22.51 -5.28 -0.32
CA ARG A 12 -23.01 -5.81 -1.59
C ARG A 12 -23.72 -7.16 -1.45
N GLY A 13 -23.74 -7.76 -0.25
CA GLY A 13 -24.33 -9.08 0.01
C GLY A 13 -23.45 -10.25 -0.41
N GLU A 14 -22.15 -10.03 -0.63
CA GLU A 14 -21.21 -11.06 -1.05
C GLU A 14 -20.85 -12.03 0.09
N THR A 15 -20.58 -13.28 -0.25
CA THR A 15 -20.00 -14.26 0.70
C THR A 15 -18.48 -14.18 0.65
N ILE A 16 -17.86 -13.97 1.81
CA ILE A 16 -16.44 -13.61 1.89
C ILE A 16 -15.68 -14.63 2.72
N ARG A 17 -14.54 -15.03 2.19
CA ARG A 17 -13.54 -15.83 2.89
C ARG A 17 -12.30 -14.98 3.15
N VAL A 18 -12.03 -14.66 4.41
CA VAL A 18 -10.83 -13.91 4.81
C VAL A 18 -9.73 -14.90 5.16
N PHE A 19 -8.60 -14.83 4.45
CA PHE A 19 -7.41 -15.63 4.72
C PHE A 19 -6.33 -14.76 5.37
N CYS A 20 -6.02 -15.01 6.63
CA CYS A 20 -5.00 -14.28 7.39
C CYS A 20 -4.53 -15.06 8.62
N ARG A 21 -3.40 -14.61 9.21
CA ARG A 21 -2.71 -15.31 10.32
C ARG A 21 -3.42 -15.22 11.66
N SER A 22 -4.13 -14.14 11.90
CA SER A 22 -4.85 -13.88 13.16
C SER A 22 -6.31 -13.58 12.86
N GLU A 23 -7.16 -13.81 13.85
CA GLU A 23 -8.60 -13.54 13.75
C GLU A 23 -8.85 -12.09 13.32
N PRO A 24 -9.59 -11.86 12.23
CA PRO A 24 -9.86 -10.52 11.74
C PRO A 24 -11.02 -9.89 12.50
N GLU A 25 -10.93 -8.61 12.81
CA GLU A 25 -12.01 -7.86 13.44
C GLU A 25 -13.33 -7.85 12.63
N CYS A 26 -13.26 -8.09 11.33
CA CYS A 26 -14.43 -8.15 10.44
C CYS A 26 -15.14 -9.52 10.47
N LEU A 27 -14.69 -10.49 11.26
CA LEU A 27 -15.32 -11.81 11.35
C LEU A 27 -16.78 -11.74 11.88
N SER A 28 -17.10 -10.74 12.67
CA SER A 28 -18.47 -10.51 13.17
C SER A 28 -19.45 -10.02 12.10
N LEU A 29 -18.97 -9.67 10.90
CA LEU A 29 -19.85 -9.21 9.83
C LEU A 29 -20.57 -10.39 9.15
N PRO A 30 -21.82 -10.20 8.66
CA PRO A 30 -22.58 -11.26 8.02
C PRO A 30 -21.88 -11.75 6.74
N GLY A 31 -21.94 -13.06 6.48
CA GLY A 31 -21.36 -13.67 5.27
C GLY A 31 -19.82 -13.76 5.28
N VAL A 32 -19.15 -13.39 6.38
CA VAL A 32 -17.69 -13.47 6.50
C VAL A 32 -17.30 -14.78 7.19
N THR A 33 -16.43 -15.54 6.55
CA THR A 33 -15.75 -16.71 7.13
C THR A 33 -14.25 -16.48 7.22
N TRP A 34 -13.59 -17.08 8.20
CA TRP A 34 -12.15 -16.95 8.39
C TRP A 34 -11.44 -18.28 8.19
N PHE A 35 -10.42 -18.25 7.34
CA PHE A 35 -9.43 -19.32 7.18
C PHE A 35 -8.08 -18.83 7.73
N ARG A 36 -7.68 -19.41 8.83
CA ARG A 36 -6.37 -19.10 9.42
C ARG A 36 -5.26 -19.73 8.59
N GLY A 37 -4.30 -18.90 8.15
CA GLY A 37 -3.13 -19.40 7.43
C GLY A 37 -2.13 -18.29 7.10
N ASP A 38 -0.99 -18.72 6.59
CA ASP A 38 0.07 -17.86 6.05
C ASP A 38 0.14 -18.07 4.54
N VAL A 39 0.34 -17.00 3.76
CA VAL A 39 0.44 -17.07 2.29
C VAL A 39 1.61 -17.94 1.80
N ARG A 40 2.54 -18.29 2.68
CA ARG A 40 3.66 -19.20 2.41
C ARG A 40 3.28 -20.67 2.53
N ASP A 41 2.17 -20.96 3.17
CA ASP A 41 1.66 -22.33 3.35
C ASP A 41 0.80 -22.72 2.16
N VAL A 42 1.37 -23.54 1.27
CA VAL A 42 0.72 -23.95 0.01
C VAL A 42 -0.60 -24.69 0.26
N GLU A 43 -0.64 -25.59 1.25
CA GLU A 43 -1.84 -26.39 1.52
C GLU A 43 -2.98 -25.53 2.07
N ALA A 44 -2.65 -24.64 3.02
CA ALA A 44 -3.62 -23.69 3.58
C ALA A 44 -4.16 -22.74 2.50
N VAL A 45 -3.30 -22.23 1.62
CA VAL A 45 -3.69 -21.36 0.49
C VAL A 45 -4.58 -22.11 -0.49
N MET A 46 -4.23 -23.34 -0.87
CA MET A 46 -5.07 -24.18 -1.76
C MET A 46 -6.45 -24.44 -1.15
N CYS A 47 -6.52 -24.76 0.14
CA CYS A 47 -7.80 -24.94 0.82
C CYS A 47 -8.62 -23.64 0.85
N ALA A 48 -7.96 -22.49 1.07
CA ALA A 48 -8.63 -21.20 1.11
C ALA A 48 -9.18 -20.76 -0.26
N CYS A 49 -8.59 -21.20 -1.37
CA CYS A 49 -9.03 -20.85 -2.72
C CYS A 49 -10.17 -21.74 -3.28
N ARG A 50 -10.53 -22.86 -2.64
CA ARG A 50 -11.61 -23.73 -3.13
C ARG A 50 -12.92 -22.97 -3.23
N ASP A 51 -13.62 -23.12 -4.36
CA ASP A 51 -14.93 -22.49 -4.62
C ASP A 51 -14.92 -20.94 -4.51
N ILE A 52 -13.78 -20.32 -4.79
CA ILE A 52 -13.63 -18.86 -4.81
C ILE A 52 -13.62 -18.38 -6.27
N SER A 53 -14.51 -17.47 -6.61
CA SER A 53 -14.58 -16.87 -7.95
C SER A 53 -13.62 -15.68 -8.13
N THR A 54 -13.35 -14.92 -7.05
CA THR A 54 -12.53 -13.72 -7.11
C THR A 54 -11.58 -13.64 -5.91
N VAL A 55 -10.30 -13.42 -6.19
CA VAL A 55 -9.26 -13.26 -5.16
C VAL A 55 -8.81 -11.79 -5.11
N PHE A 56 -8.91 -11.17 -3.94
CA PHE A 56 -8.32 -9.86 -3.64
C PHE A 56 -7.08 -10.04 -2.78
N HIS A 57 -5.91 -9.87 -3.36
CA HIS A 57 -4.64 -10.10 -2.67
C HIS A 57 -4.04 -8.81 -2.13
N CYS A 58 -4.36 -8.51 -0.87
CA CYS A 58 -3.85 -7.33 -0.15
C CYS A 58 -2.74 -7.65 0.85
N ALA A 59 -2.47 -8.95 1.09
CA ALA A 59 -1.48 -9.37 2.07
C ALA A 59 -0.06 -9.05 1.59
N ALA A 60 0.68 -8.31 2.40
CA ALA A 60 2.10 -8.02 2.17
C ALA A 60 2.78 -7.64 3.48
N VAL A 61 4.08 -7.80 3.55
CA VAL A 61 4.92 -7.15 4.56
C VAL A 61 5.33 -5.79 4.01
N PRO A 62 4.80 -4.69 4.56
CA PRO A 62 5.25 -3.34 4.23
C PRO A 62 6.56 -3.04 4.97
N GLY A 63 7.22 -1.98 4.60
CA GLY A 63 8.38 -1.45 5.34
C GLY A 63 9.56 -1.12 4.44
N ILE A 64 10.45 -0.34 4.99
CA ILE A 64 11.62 0.20 4.29
C ILE A 64 12.92 -0.43 4.78
N TRP A 65 12.84 -1.32 5.78
CA TRP A 65 13.97 -1.98 6.40
C TRP A 65 13.61 -3.41 6.81
N GLY A 66 14.53 -4.33 6.59
CA GLY A 66 14.37 -5.74 6.94
C GLY A 66 15.14 -6.67 6.01
N PRO A 67 15.27 -7.94 6.37
CA PRO A 67 15.98 -8.93 5.55
C PRO A 67 15.22 -9.20 4.25
N TRP A 68 15.96 -9.32 3.15
CA TRP A 68 15.40 -9.64 1.83
C TRP A 68 14.52 -10.90 1.87
N SER A 69 14.97 -11.94 2.56
CA SER A 69 14.25 -13.23 2.67
C SER A 69 12.82 -13.07 3.22
N LEU A 70 12.58 -12.12 4.14
CA LEU A 70 11.24 -11.83 4.64
C LEU A 70 10.33 -11.27 3.55
N TYR A 71 10.81 -10.26 2.82
CA TYR A 71 10.05 -9.65 1.73
C TYR A 71 9.82 -10.64 0.59
N GLU A 72 10.86 -11.36 0.18
CA GLU A 72 10.79 -12.34 -0.88
C GLU A 72 9.81 -13.47 -0.56
N SER A 73 9.91 -14.07 0.63
CA SER A 73 9.07 -15.20 1.01
C SER A 73 7.58 -14.84 1.08
N ILE A 74 7.25 -13.66 1.62
CA ILE A 74 5.86 -13.27 1.81
C ILE A 74 5.31 -12.54 0.58
N ASN A 75 5.98 -11.47 0.12
CA ASN A 75 5.44 -10.64 -0.94
C ASN A 75 5.58 -11.29 -2.32
N THR A 76 6.68 -11.99 -2.60
CA THR A 76 6.92 -12.59 -3.91
C THR A 76 6.45 -14.03 -3.98
N HIS A 77 6.98 -14.92 -3.13
CA HIS A 77 6.60 -16.33 -3.15
C HIS A 77 5.16 -16.55 -2.68
N GLY A 78 4.71 -15.85 -1.61
CA GLY A 78 3.32 -15.91 -1.17
C GLY A 78 2.32 -15.49 -2.24
N THR A 79 2.64 -14.44 -3.03
CA THR A 79 1.80 -14.03 -4.18
C THR A 79 1.78 -15.12 -5.26
N ARG A 80 2.92 -15.71 -5.62
CA ARG A 80 2.98 -16.81 -6.61
C ARG A 80 2.20 -18.04 -6.15
N THR A 81 2.30 -18.40 -4.86
CA THR A 81 1.52 -19.48 -4.27
C THR A 81 0.02 -19.22 -4.41
N LEU A 82 -0.40 -17.99 -4.08
CA LEU A 82 -1.82 -17.63 -4.15
C LEU A 82 -2.33 -17.58 -5.61
N LEU A 83 -1.54 -17.06 -6.54
CA LEU A 83 -1.86 -17.10 -8.00
C LEU A 83 -2.07 -18.51 -8.49
N SER A 84 -1.11 -19.40 -8.22
CA SER A 84 -1.18 -20.80 -8.63
C SER A 84 -2.39 -21.51 -8.02
N ALA A 85 -2.68 -21.26 -6.73
CA ALA A 85 -3.83 -21.85 -6.06
C ALA A 85 -5.16 -21.32 -6.62
N ALA A 86 -5.25 -20.02 -6.90
CA ALA A 86 -6.44 -19.41 -7.51
C ALA A 86 -6.72 -19.98 -8.90
N ALA A 87 -5.70 -20.05 -9.77
CA ALA A 87 -5.83 -20.62 -11.10
C ALA A 87 -6.20 -22.11 -11.06
N ASN A 88 -5.60 -22.91 -10.15
CA ASN A 88 -5.91 -24.32 -9.97
C ASN A 88 -7.32 -24.55 -9.42
N ALA A 89 -7.85 -23.64 -8.63
CA ALA A 89 -9.20 -23.70 -8.08
C ALA A 89 -10.28 -23.20 -9.06
N GLY A 90 -9.90 -22.70 -10.24
CA GLY A 90 -10.82 -22.16 -11.23
C GLY A 90 -11.37 -20.78 -10.89
N ALA A 91 -10.63 -19.99 -10.11
CA ALA A 91 -11.00 -18.61 -9.87
C ALA A 91 -10.97 -17.80 -11.17
N ALA A 92 -12.00 -16.99 -11.41
CA ALA A 92 -12.11 -16.20 -12.64
C ALA A 92 -11.27 -14.91 -12.56
N ARG A 93 -11.05 -14.34 -11.35
CA ARG A 93 -10.45 -13.01 -11.18
C ARG A 93 -9.42 -12.97 -10.05
N PHE A 94 -8.34 -12.23 -10.30
CA PHE A 94 -7.29 -11.97 -9.32
C PHE A 94 -6.91 -10.49 -9.32
N VAL A 95 -7.27 -9.77 -8.27
CA VAL A 95 -6.95 -8.35 -8.09
C VAL A 95 -5.84 -8.21 -7.07
N TYR A 96 -4.70 -7.69 -7.51
CA TYR A 96 -3.50 -7.55 -6.70
C TYR A 96 -3.28 -6.12 -6.22
N THR A 97 -3.10 -5.93 -4.93
CA THR A 97 -2.65 -4.65 -4.38
C THR A 97 -1.15 -4.53 -4.52
N SER A 98 -0.69 -3.78 -5.50
CA SER A 98 0.71 -3.42 -5.70
C SER A 98 1.06 -2.11 -4.97
N SER A 99 2.01 -1.35 -5.50
CA SER A 99 2.47 -0.07 -4.95
C SER A 99 3.21 0.73 -6.02
N PRO A 100 3.09 2.06 -6.10
CA PRO A 100 3.93 2.88 -7.00
C PRO A 100 5.42 2.76 -6.72
N SER A 101 5.81 2.31 -5.53
CA SER A 101 7.23 2.09 -5.22
C SER A 101 7.93 1.08 -6.15
N VAL A 102 7.16 0.26 -6.88
CA VAL A 102 7.72 -0.71 -7.85
C VAL A 102 8.47 -0.06 -9.00
N ILE A 103 8.15 1.20 -9.32
CA ILE A 103 8.82 1.97 -10.37
C ILE A 103 9.74 3.06 -9.81
N PHE A 104 9.91 3.16 -8.49
CA PHE A 104 10.68 4.24 -7.88
C PHE A 104 12.19 3.95 -7.93
N ASP A 105 12.93 4.81 -8.62
CA ASP A 105 14.38 4.77 -8.80
C ASP A 105 15.17 5.81 -7.96
N GLY A 106 14.43 6.66 -7.20
CA GLY A 106 15.01 7.74 -6.40
C GLY A 106 14.99 9.11 -7.10
N SER A 107 14.42 9.21 -8.29
CA SER A 107 14.21 10.47 -9.01
C SER A 107 12.79 11.03 -8.78
N ASP A 108 12.60 12.29 -9.20
CA ASP A 108 11.26 12.88 -9.22
C ASP A 108 10.38 12.19 -10.26
N MET A 109 9.14 11.94 -9.88
CA MET A 109 8.08 11.44 -10.73
C MET A 109 6.90 12.42 -10.62
N VAL A 110 6.63 13.16 -11.67
CA VAL A 110 5.53 14.10 -11.71
C VAL A 110 4.55 13.64 -12.77
N ASP A 111 3.32 13.39 -12.35
CA ASP A 111 2.23 12.89 -13.19
C ASP A 111 2.66 11.67 -14.05
N ALA A 112 3.41 10.76 -13.41
CA ALA A 112 3.92 9.57 -14.08
C ALA A 112 2.80 8.58 -14.36
N ASP A 113 2.83 7.96 -15.52
CA ASP A 113 1.88 6.94 -15.95
C ASP A 113 2.45 5.51 -15.89
N GLU A 114 1.66 4.54 -16.28
CA GLU A 114 1.97 3.12 -16.23
C GLU A 114 3.07 2.69 -17.22
N SER A 115 3.46 3.53 -18.18
CA SER A 115 4.52 3.26 -19.15
C SER A 115 5.93 3.24 -18.52
N ARG A 116 6.07 3.83 -17.32
CA ARG A 116 7.35 3.87 -16.62
C ARG A 116 7.81 2.46 -16.21
N PRO A 117 9.01 2.01 -16.63
CA PRO A 117 9.48 0.65 -16.36
C PRO A 117 9.91 0.47 -14.90
N TYR A 118 10.04 -0.78 -14.48
CA TYR A 118 10.74 -1.12 -13.24
C TYR A 118 12.19 -0.64 -13.30
N PRO A 119 12.76 -0.14 -12.19
CA PRO A 119 14.16 0.29 -12.18
C PRO A 119 15.11 -0.90 -12.20
N ASP A 120 16.30 -0.73 -12.80
CA ASP A 120 17.36 -1.75 -12.78
C ASP A 120 17.84 -2.06 -11.36
N ARG A 121 17.75 -1.07 -10.46
CA ARG A 121 18.19 -1.19 -9.06
C ARG A 121 17.14 -0.60 -8.12
N PHE A 122 16.67 -1.42 -7.21
CA PHE A 122 15.77 -1.00 -6.15
C PHE A 122 16.54 -0.47 -4.93
N LEU A 123 16.03 0.58 -4.31
CA LEU A 123 16.65 1.21 -3.15
C LEU A 123 16.49 0.39 -1.85
N CYS A 124 15.47 -0.47 -1.76
CA CYS A 124 15.28 -1.41 -0.64
C CYS A 124 14.51 -2.67 -1.06
N GLY A 125 14.37 -3.63 -0.15
CA GLY A 125 13.77 -4.94 -0.45
C GLY A 125 12.27 -4.89 -0.74
N TYR A 126 11.52 -4.00 -0.10
CA TYR A 126 10.07 -3.92 -0.29
C TYR A 126 9.65 -3.62 -1.74
N PRO A 127 10.09 -2.52 -2.39
CA PRO A 127 9.76 -2.25 -3.78
C PRO A 127 10.15 -3.39 -4.72
N ARG A 128 11.34 -3.97 -4.53
CA ARG A 128 11.80 -5.10 -5.33
C ARG A 128 10.86 -6.31 -5.21
N SER A 129 10.45 -6.67 -3.99
CA SER A 129 9.56 -7.80 -3.77
C SER A 129 8.17 -7.57 -4.37
N LYS A 130 7.66 -6.33 -4.28
CA LYS A 130 6.38 -5.94 -4.89
C LYS A 130 6.44 -5.94 -6.40
N ALA A 131 7.54 -5.49 -7.02
CA ALA A 131 7.73 -5.52 -8.47
C ALA A 131 7.80 -6.96 -9.01
N LEU A 132 8.53 -7.86 -8.34
CA LEU A 132 8.58 -9.27 -8.70
C LEU A 132 7.22 -9.97 -8.57
N ALA A 133 6.44 -9.60 -7.56
CA ALA A 133 5.08 -10.11 -7.38
C ALA A 133 4.13 -9.56 -8.44
N GLU A 134 4.17 -8.26 -8.71
CA GLU A 134 3.36 -7.61 -9.75
C GLU A 134 3.65 -8.22 -11.12
N ALA A 135 4.91 -8.36 -11.49
CA ALA A 135 5.29 -8.99 -12.75
C ALA A 135 4.74 -10.42 -12.88
N ALA A 136 4.75 -11.20 -11.78
CA ALA A 136 4.16 -12.53 -11.78
C ALA A 136 2.63 -12.49 -11.94
N VAL A 137 1.94 -11.52 -11.33
CA VAL A 137 0.49 -11.34 -11.48
C VAL A 137 0.12 -10.99 -12.92
N LEU A 138 0.83 -10.04 -13.53
CA LEU A 138 0.56 -9.60 -14.89
C LEU A 138 0.84 -10.73 -15.90
N ALA A 139 1.91 -11.50 -15.69
CA ALA A 139 2.26 -12.65 -16.54
C ALA A 139 1.26 -13.80 -16.45
N ALA A 140 0.56 -13.95 -15.33
CA ALA A 140 -0.42 -15.02 -15.13
C ALA A 140 -1.79 -14.71 -15.76
N ASN A 141 -1.97 -13.54 -16.40
CA ASN A 141 -3.22 -13.20 -17.05
C ASN A 141 -3.54 -14.20 -18.18
N GLY A 142 -4.75 -14.74 -18.18
CA GLY A 142 -5.22 -15.76 -19.12
C GLY A 142 -4.78 -17.19 -18.80
N GLU A 143 -3.93 -17.42 -17.81
CA GLU A 143 -3.60 -18.78 -17.38
C GLU A 143 -4.85 -19.46 -16.76
N ARG A 144 -5.32 -20.55 -17.39
CA ARG A 144 -6.54 -21.29 -16.96
C ARG A 144 -7.76 -20.36 -16.79
N ASP A 145 -7.94 -19.43 -17.71
CA ASP A 145 -9.01 -18.44 -17.74
C ASP A 145 -8.99 -17.46 -16.54
N LEU A 146 -7.91 -17.39 -15.76
CA LEU A 146 -7.74 -16.43 -14.69
C LEU A 146 -7.43 -15.04 -15.25
N ALA A 147 -8.33 -14.08 -15.10
CA ALA A 147 -8.07 -12.68 -15.42
C ALA A 147 -7.38 -11.99 -14.22
N THR A 148 -6.29 -11.28 -14.48
CA THR A 148 -5.51 -10.62 -13.43
C THR A 148 -5.40 -9.11 -13.65
N VAL A 149 -5.29 -8.33 -12.57
CA VAL A 149 -5.00 -6.91 -12.61
C VAL A 149 -4.18 -6.51 -11.38
N ALA A 150 -3.26 -5.58 -11.53
CA ALA A 150 -2.49 -5.01 -10.42
C ALA A 150 -2.88 -3.54 -10.19
N LEU A 151 -3.18 -3.18 -8.95
CA LEU A 151 -3.49 -1.81 -8.56
C LEU A 151 -2.35 -1.24 -7.71
N ARG A 152 -1.89 -0.04 -8.03
CA ARG A 152 -0.79 0.68 -7.38
C ARG A 152 -1.33 1.87 -6.57
N PRO A 153 -2.01 1.66 -5.42
CA PRO A 153 -2.46 2.77 -4.58
C PRO A 153 -1.26 3.46 -3.92
N HIS A 154 -1.25 4.80 -3.94
CA HIS A 154 -0.18 5.59 -3.34
C HIS A 154 -0.60 6.24 -2.03
N LEU A 155 0.26 6.15 -1.01
CA LEU A 155 0.05 6.75 0.32
C LEU A 155 -1.40 6.62 0.80
N ILE A 156 -1.83 5.38 1.02
CA ILE A 156 -3.18 5.08 1.54
C ILE A 156 -3.29 5.67 2.96
N TRP A 157 -4.30 6.50 3.18
CA TRP A 157 -4.57 7.13 4.47
C TRP A 157 -6.04 7.03 4.87
N GLY A 158 -6.32 7.13 6.15
CA GLY A 158 -7.69 7.09 6.67
C GLY A 158 -7.76 6.56 8.09
N PRO A 159 -8.96 6.44 8.67
CA PRO A 159 -9.14 5.83 9.98
C PRO A 159 -8.61 4.39 10.02
N ARG A 160 -8.21 3.93 11.21
CA ARG A 160 -7.69 2.56 11.43
C ARG A 160 -6.40 2.24 10.66
N ASP A 161 -5.65 3.27 10.21
CA ASP A 161 -4.31 3.09 9.67
C ASP A 161 -3.34 2.68 10.78
N ASN A 162 -2.64 1.56 10.58
CA ASN A 162 -1.68 1.02 11.55
C ASN A 162 -0.21 1.34 11.20
N HIS A 163 0.04 2.11 10.14
CA HIS A 163 1.38 2.29 9.60
C HIS A 163 1.79 3.76 9.40
N LEU A 164 1.13 4.48 8.49
CA LEU A 164 1.53 5.82 8.08
C LEU A 164 1.22 6.86 9.16
N LEU A 165 -0.07 7.00 9.50
CA LEU A 165 -0.53 8.03 10.42
C LEU A 165 0.02 7.86 11.85
N PRO A 166 0.01 6.66 12.47
CA PRO A 166 0.60 6.48 13.79
C PRO A 166 2.08 6.82 13.84
N ARG A 167 2.87 6.40 12.84
CA ARG A 167 4.32 6.71 12.78
C ARG A 167 4.57 8.20 12.59
N LEU A 168 3.78 8.87 11.76
CA LEU A 168 3.86 10.31 11.53
C LEU A 168 3.58 11.07 12.83
N ILE A 169 2.45 10.81 13.46
CA ILE A 169 2.00 11.47 14.69
C ILE A 169 3.00 11.22 15.84
N GLN A 170 3.47 9.97 15.99
CA GLN A 170 4.47 9.62 17.00
C GLN A 170 5.78 10.41 16.80
N LYS A 171 6.30 10.50 15.57
CA LYS A 171 7.51 11.29 15.29
C LYS A 171 7.29 12.77 15.58
N ALA A 172 6.14 13.32 15.23
CA ALA A 172 5.80 14.72 15.50
C ALA A 172 5.75 15.02 17.02
N ARG A 173 5.05 14.20 17.80
CA ARG A 173 4.96 14.31 19.27
C ARG A 173 6.32 14.31 19.97
N HIS A 174 7.27 13.51 19.46
CA HIS A 174 8.63 13.48 20.02
C HIS A 174 9.54 14.57 19.43
N GLY A 175 9.04 15.50 18.62
CA GLY A 175 9.85 16.55 17.98
C GLY A 175 10.92 16.02 17.02
N ARG A 176 10.72 14.78 16.52
CA ARG A 176 11.68 14.08 15.64
C ARG A 176 11.36 14.23 14.16
N LEU A 177 10.19 14.80 13.81
CA LEU A 177 9.81 15.03 12.44
C LEU A 177 10.56 16.23 11.86
N ARG A 178 11.13 16.05 10.69
CA ARG A 178 11.88 17.10 9.98
C ARG A 178 11.50 17.07 8.51
N GLN A 179 11.30 18.24 7.94
CA GLN A 179 11.16 18.39 6.50
C GLN A 179 12.47 17.98 5.82
N VAL A 180 12.39 17.18 4.75
CA VAL A 180 13.55 16.79 3.92
C VAL A 180 13.47 17.55 2.61
N GLY A 181 14.57 18.21 2.24
CA GLY A 181 14.62 19.05 1.03
C GLY A 181 13.99 20.43 1.23
N ASP A 182 13.60 21.05 0.12
CA ASP A 182 13.01 22.40 0.07
C ASP A 182 11.52 22.46 0.43
N GLY A 183 10.87 21.30 0.54
CA GLY A 183 9.45 21.20 0.86
C GLY A 183 8.50 21.47 -0.30
N GLN A 184 9.00 21.50 -1.53
CA GLN A 184 8.18 21.77 -2.72
C GLN A 184 7.68 20.51 -3.43
N ASN A 185 8.01 19.33 -2.90
CA ASN A 185 7.67 18.06 -3.53
C ASN A 185 6.15 17.77 -3.49
N VAL A 186 5.64 17.34 -4.64
CA VAL A 186 4.23 17.03 -4.86
C VAL A 186 4.02 15.52 -4.84
N ILE A 187 2.97 15.08 -4.20
CA ILE A 187 2.65 13.66 -4.07
C ILE A 187 1.18 13.38 -4.42
N SER A 188 0.92 12.18 -4.90
CA SER A 188 -0.44 11.63 -4.92
C SER A 188 -0.75 10.93 -3.60
N THR A 189 -2.01 10.92 -3.20
CA THR A 189 -2.50 10.16 -2.03
C THR A 189 -3.81 9.47 -2.39
N VAL A 190 -4.24 8.50 -1.60
CA VAL A 190 -5.55 7.89 -1.76
C VAL A 190 -6.21 7.62 -0.41
N TYR A 191 -7.46 8.02 -0.27
CA TYR A 191 -8.26 7.69 0.90
C TYR A 191 -8.58 6.20 0.92
N VAL A 192 -8.52 5.57 2.09
CA VAL A 192 -8.57 4.10 2.22
C VAL A 192 -9.82 3.46 1.65
N GLU A 193 -10.99 4.12 1.77
CA GLU A 193 -12.23 3.62 1.19
C GLU A 193 -12.23 3.71 -0.34
N ASN A 194 -11.61 4.74 -0.91
CA ASN A 194 -11.42 4.88 -2.35
C ASN A 194 -10.47 3.82 -2.90
N ALA A 195 -9.37 3.54 -2.17
CA ALA A 195 -8.47 2.45 -2.53
C ALA A 195 -9.20 1.09 -2.52
N ALA A 196 -10.05 0.82 -1.53
CA ALA A 196 -10.87 -0.39 -1.48
C ALA A 196 -11.88 -0.43 -2.64
N ALA A 197 -12.59 0.67 -2.89
CA ALA A 197 -13.57 0.76 -3.98
C ALA A 197 -12.93 0.53 -5.37
N ALA A 198 -11.71 1.02 -5.59
CA ALA A 198 -10.97 0.78 -6.83
C ALA A 198 -10.76 -0.72 -7.11
N HIS A 199 -10.48 -1.50 -6.07
CA HIS A 199 -10.34 -2.96 -6.21
C HIS A 199 -11.64 -3.62 -6.63
N LEU A 200 -12.78 -3.17 -6.11
CA LEU A 200 -14.09 -3.68 -6.50
C LEU A 200 -14.46 -3.24 -7.92
N GLN A 201 -14.24 -1.97 -8.25
CA GLN A 201 -14.53 -1.44 -9.60
C GLN A 201 -13.71 -2.17 -10.66
N ALA A 202 -12.43 -2.44 -10.39
CA ALA A 202 -11.60 -3.24 -11.29
C ALA A 202 -12.12 -4.68 -11.39
N ALA A 203 -12.46 -5.33 -10.26
CA ALA A 203 -12.96 -6.71 -10.26
C ALA A 203 -14.30 -6.87 -10.99
N ASP A 204 -15.21 -5.89 -10.86
CA ASP A 204 -16.55 -5.96 -11.44
C ASP A 204 -16.50 -6.10 -12.98
N LEU A 205 -15.51 -5.50 -13.63
CA LEU A 205 -15.33 -5.49 -15.09
C LEU A 205 -14.20 -6.42 -15.57
N LEU A 206 -13.50 -7.11 -14.65
CA LEU A 206 -12.35 -7.93 -14.99
C LEU A 206 -12.79 -9.24 -15.66
N SER A 207 -12.35 -9.46 -16.89
CA SER A 207 -12.45 -10.69 -17.65
C SER A 207 -11.19 -10.87 -18.49
N PRO A 208 -10.90 -12.03 -19.06
CA PRO A 208 -9.69 -12.22 -19.88
C PRO A 208 -9.54 -11.22 -21.03
N ASP A 209 -10.66 -10.77 -21.60
CA ASP A 209 -10.70 -9.81 -22.73
C ASP A 209 -10.90 -8.36 -22.28
N ALA A 210 -10.96 -8.09 -21.00
CA ALA A 210 -11.13 -6.72 -20.49
C ALA A 210 -9.89 -5.84 -20.77
N PRO A 211 -10.05 -4.55 -21.10
CA PRO A 211 -8.92 -3.66 -21.42
C PRO A 211 -7.85 -3.61 -20.31
N HIS A 212 -8.27 -3.81 -19.06
CA HIS A 212 -7.40 -3.76 -17.90
C HIS A 212 -6.85 -5.14 -17.46
N ALA A 213 -7.22 -6.22 -18.12
CA ALA A 213 -6.67 -7.53 -17.82
C ALA A 213 -5.18 -7.60 -18.18
N GLY A 214 -4.38 -8.16 -17.25
CA GLY A 214 -2.94 -8.26 -17.43
C GLY A 214 -2.17 -6.93 -17.29
N ASN A 215 -2.81 -5.86 -16.82
CA ASN A 215 -2.21 -4.53 -16.70
C ASN A 215 -2.11 -4.07 -15.25
N ALA A 216 -1.28 -3.03 -15.02
CA ALA A 216 -1.14 -2.37 -13.74
C ALA A 216 -1.71 -0.94 -13.82
N TYR A 217 -2.26 -0.41 -12.71
CA TYR A 217 -2.90 0.90 -12.67
C TYR A 217 -2.58 1.67 -11.41
N PHE A 218 -2.27 2.96 -11.53
CA PHE A 218 -2.19 3.85 -10.38
C PHE A 218 -3.58 4.19 -9.86
N ILE A 219 -3.69 4.22 -8.53
CA ILE A 219 -4.93 4.52 -7.83
C ILE A 219 -4.67 5.63 -6.81
N ASN A 220 -5.16 6.80 -7.11
CA ASN A 220 -4.94 8.01 -6.32
C ASN A 220 -6.21 8.87 -6.31
N GLU A 221 -6.21 9.91 -5.46
CA GLU A 221 -7.12 11.02 -5.66
C GLU A 221 -6.76 11.75 -6.97
N PRO A 222 -7.74 12.39 -7.64
CA PRO A 222 -7.46 13.17 -8.85
C PRO A 222 -6.47 14.31 -8.63
N GLU A 223 -6.49 14.89 -7.43
CA GLU A 223 -5.66 16.03 -7.08
C GLU A 223 -4.41 15.57 -6.32
N SER A 224 -3.23 15.96 -6.79
CA SER A 224 -1.97 15.82 -6.07
C SER A 224 -1.79 16.95 -5.05
N VAL A 225 -1.06 16.70 -3.98
CA VAL A 225 -0.84 17.65 -2.88
C VAL A 225 0.64 17.88 -2.62
N ASN A 226 0.99 19.04 -2.06
CA ASN A 226 2.33 19.22 -1.49
C ASN A 226 2.46 18.34 -0.24
N LEU A 227 3.52 17.52 -0.17
CA LEU A 227 3.72 16.56 0.93
C LEU A 227 3.76 17.24 2.30
N TRP A 228 4.50 18.33 2.42
CA TRP A 228 4.74 18.97 3.71
C TRP A 228 3.56 19.82 4.17
N GLU A 229 2.81 20.40 3.26
CA GLU A 229 1.54 21.06 3.56
C GLU A 229 0.51 20.03 4.01
N TRP A 230 0.41 18.90 3.31
CA TRP A 230 -0.48 17.80 3.69
C TRP A 230 -0.12 17.20 5.06
N ILE A 231 1.18 16.97 5.34
CA ILE A 231 1.64 16.55 6.67
C ILE A 231 1.24 17.57 7.73
N ASN A 232 1.46 18.86 7.49
CA ASN A 232 1.13 19.91 8.43
C ASN A 232 -0.38 20.02 8.68
N LEU A 233 -1.20 19.79 7.67
CA LEU A 233 -2.66 19.67 7.81
C LEU A 233 -3.05 18.51 8.73
N LEU A 234 -2.47 17.33 8.55
CA LEU A 234 -2.73 16.18 9.42
C LEU A 234 -2.28 16.42 10.87
N LEU A 235 -1.16 17.13 11.08
CA LEU A 235 -0.70 17.50 12.41
C LEU A 235 -1.65 18.52 13.08
N GLU A 236 -2.15 19.50 12.34
CA GLU A 236 -3.14 20.46 12.82
C GLU A 236 -4.43 19.76 13.24
N LEU A 237 -4.94 18.81 12.44
CA LEU A 237 -6.10 17.99 12.79
C LEU A 237 -5.84 17.09 14.02
N ALA A 238 -4.59 16.72 14.28
CA ALA A 238 -4.17 15.98 15.46
C ALA A 238 -3.88 16.87 16.67
N GLU A 239 -4.08 18.19 16.56
CA GLU A 239 -3.77 19.21 17.60
C GLU A 239 -2.28 19.23 17.97
N LEU A 240 -1.39 19.01 16.98
CA LEU A 240 0.06 19.00 17.14
C LEU A 240 0.73 20.17 16.41
N PRO A 241 1.92 20.62 16.87
CA PRO A 241 2.66 21.67 16.19
C PRO A 241 3.07 21.27 14.76
N LYS A 242 3.05 22.24 13.84
CA LYS A 242 3.57 22.06 12.48
C LYS A 242 5.06 21.78 12.48
N VAL A 243 5.54 21.15 11.41
CA VAL A 243 6.96 20.88 11.22
C VAL A 243 7.72 22.18 11.06
N SER A 244 8.68 22.45 11.94
CA SER A 244 9.47 23.69 11.96
C SER A 244 10.96 23.49 11.64
N ARG A 245 11.42 22.25 11.57
CA ARG A 245 12.82 21.92 11.32
C ARG A 245 12.97 21.23 9.98
N SER A 246 14.05 21.54 9.25
CA SER A 246 14.36 20.91 7.98
C SER A 246 15.78 20.31 7.99
N ILE A 247 16.01 19.44 7.02
CA ILE A 247 17.30 18.84 6.70
C ILE A 247 17.43 18.77 5.17
N SER A 248 18.59 19.10 4.62
CA SER A 248 18.80 18.99 3.18
C SER A 248 18.78 17.52 2.72
N THR A 249 18.34 17.28 1.50
CA THR A 249 18.27 15.90 0.92
C THR A 249 19.63 15.19 0.97
N PRO A 250 20.76 15.80 0.62
CA PRO A 250 22.07 15.16 0.75
C PRO A 250 22.44 14.77 2.18
N ALA A 251 22.10 15.65 3.16
CA ALA A 251 22.36 15.36 4.57
C ALA A 251 21.47 14.24 5.10
N ALA A 252 20.19 14.23 4.76
CA ALA A 252 19.26 13.14 5.12
C ALA A 252 19.71 11.80 4.53
N ARG A 253 20.15 11.79 3.26
CA ARG A 253 20.64 10.60 2.58
C ARG A 253 21.95 10.06 3.21
N LYS A 254 22.91 10.95 3.56
CA LYS A 254 24.12 10.55 4.28
C LYS A 254 23.81 9.98 5.66
N LEU A 255 22.93 10.63 6.41
CA LEU A 255 22.44 10.15 7.69
C LEU A 255 21.77 8.78 7.57
N GLY A 256 20.90 8.61 6.56
CA GLY A 256 20.25 7.35 6.27
C GLY A 256 21.25 6.23 6.00
N GLY A 257 22.28 6.49 5.16
CA GLY A 257 23.33 5.52 4.87
C GLY A 257 24.13 5.12 6.13
N ALA A 258 24.48 6.08 6.99
CA ALA A 258 25.18 5.80 8.24
C ALA A 258 24.32 4.96 9.19
N LEU A 259 23.02 5.29 9.34
CA LEU A 259 22.10 4.53 10.18
C LEU A 259 21.85 3.12 9.64
N GLU A 260 21.69 2.96 8.33
CA GLU A 260 21.57 1.63 7.70
C GLU A 260 22.81 0.76 7.98
N TRP A 261 24.03 1.34 7.97
CA TRP A 261 25.26 0.63 8.30
C TRP A 261 25.29 0.20 9.76
N VAL A 262 24.93 1.10 10.70
CA VAL A 262 24.84 0.80 12.13
C VAL A 262 23.85 -0.33 12.40
N TRP A 263 22.62 -0.29 11.81
CA TRP A 263 21.60 -1.34 11.97
C TRP A 263 21.98 -2.68 11.35
N ARG A 264 22.91 -2.69 10.38
CA ARG A 264 23.44 -3.95 9.81
C ARG A 264 24.49 -4.61 10.69
N ILE A 265 25.31 -3.81 11.39
CA ILE A 265 26.38 -4.33 12.24
C ILE A 265 25.87 -4.64 13.65
N LEU A 266 25.05 -3.78 14.19
CA LEU A 266 24.49 -3.96 15.54
C LEU A 266 23.06 -4.53 15.44
N PRO A 267 22.72 -5.55 16.26
CA PRO A 267 21.38 -6.16 16.25
C PRO A 267 20.36 -5.26 16.95
N LEU A 268 20.18 -4.04 16.44
CA LEU A 268 19.24 -3.08 17.00
C LEU A 268 17.80 -3.45 16.64
N LYS A 269 16.89 -3.28 17.61
CA LYS A 269 15.46 -3.53 17.39
C LYS A 269 14.82 -2.42 16.58
N GLY A 270 13.83 -2.78 15.75
CA GLY A 270 13.05 -1.85 14.93
C GLY A 270 13.79 -1.33 13.71
N ASP A 271 13.16 -0.38 13.03
CA ASP A 271 13.68 0.23 11.80
C ASP A 271 14.63 1.39 12.11
N PRO A 272 15.66 1.65 11.26
CA PRO A 272 16.44 2.87 11.35
C PRO A 272 15.52 4.11 11.30
N PRO A 273 15.75 5.14 12.11
CA PRO A 273 14.94 6.37 12.09
C PRO A 273 14.90 7.08 10.73
N MET A 274 15.97 6.88 9.92
CA MET A 274 16.11 7.35 8.55
C MET A 274 16.83 6.28 7.74
N THR A 275 16.41 6.07 6.49
CA THR A 275 17.08 5.26 5.47
C THR A 275 17.32 6.11 4.22
N ARG A 276 18.19 5.68 3.33
CA ARG A 276 18.37 6.37 2.04
C ARG A 276 17.06 6.38 1.23
N PHE A 277 16.33 5.28 1.25
CA PHE A 277 15.02 5.20 0.59
C PHE A 277 14.03 6.21 1.19
N LEU A 278 13.93 6.30 2.52
CA LEU A 278 13.02 7.25 3.18
C LEU A 278 13.43 8.70 2.90
N ALA A 279 14.72 9.00 2.85
CA ALA A 279 15.22 10.33 2.53
C ALA A 279 14.78 10.78 1.14
N GLU A 280 14.90 9.90 0.13
CA GLU A 280 14.42 10.19 -1.23
C GLU A 280 12.88 10.30 -1.29
N GLN A 281 12.14 9.39 -0.62
CA GLN A 281 10.67 9.45 -0.57
C GLN A 281 10.13 10.74 0.06
N LEU A 282 10.84 11.30 1.04
CA LEU A 282 10.44 12.55 1.69
C LEU A 282 10.88 13.81 0.93
N ALA A 283 11.83 13.70 0.01
CA ALA A 283 12.41 14.84 -0.71
C ALA A 283 11.91 14.96 -2.14
N ARG A 284 11.49 13.86 -2.78
CA ARG A 284 11.14 13.81 -4.19
C ARG A 284 9.64 13.96 -4.41
N SER A 285 9.28 14.48 -5.57
CA SER A 285 7.91 14.44 -6.06
C SER A 285 7.59 13.03 -6.56
N HIS A 286 6.39 12.54 -6.20
CA HIS A 286 5.85 11.28 -6.71
C HIS A 286 4.33 11.37 -6.83
N SER A 287 3.91 11.94 -7.94
CA SER A 287 2.52 12.00 -8.38
C SER A 287 2.30 11.13 -9.62
N PHE A 288 1.10 10.61 -9.75
CA PHE A 288 0.77 9.60 -10.76
C PHE A 288 -0.58 9.90 -11.41
N SER A 289 -0.64 9.73 -12.73
CA SER A 289 -1.88 9.81 -13.49
C SER A 289 -2.80 8.61 -13.18
N ILE A 290 -4.10 8.88 -13.12
CA ILE A 290 -5.14 7.86 -13.00
C ILE A 290 -5.97 7.71 -14.28
N GLU A 291 -5.58 8.38 -15.36
CA GLU A 291 -6.35 8.42 -16.60
C GLU A 291 -6.57 7.01 -17.18
N ALA A 292 -5.58 6.15 -17.12
CA ALA A 292 -5.71 4.76 -17.56
C ALA A 292 -6.75 3.99 -16.73
N ALA A 293 -6.76 4.13 -15.41
CA ALA A 293 -7.74 3.50 -14.53
C ALA A 293 -9.17 4.01 -14.79
N VAL A 294 -9.31 5.31 -15.04
CA VAL A 294 -10.61 5.93 -15.39
C VAL A 294 -11.11 5.44 -16.74
N ARG A 295 -10.24 5.38 -17.75
CA ARG A 295 -10.59 4.97 -19.12
C ARG A 295 -10.94 3.48 -19.19
N ASP A 296 -10.14 2.60 -18.56
CA ASP A 296 -10.20 1.16 -18.82
C ASP A 296 -11.19 0.42 -17.93
N PHE A 297 -11.44 0.88 -16.70
CA PHE A 297 -12.43 0.27 -15.80
C PHE A 297 -13.29 1.27 -15.02
N GLY A 298 -13.29 2.55 -15.41
CA GLY A 298 -14.20 3.56 -14.84
C GLY A 298 -13.87 3.93 -13.39
N TYR A 299 -12.56 3.92 -12.99
CA TYR A 299 -12.18 4.30 -11.64
C TYR A 299 -12.78 5.64 -11.24
N ARG A 300 -13.43 5.68 -10.09
CA ARG A 300 -13.96 6.90 -9.48
C ARG A 300 -13.89 6.82 -7.96
N ARG A 301 -13.51 7.92 -7.33
CA ARG A 301 -13.57 8.04 -5.88
C ARG A 301 -15.02 8.01 -5.40
N ILE A 302 -15.26 7.38 -4.24
CA ILE A 302 -16.58 7.32 -3.57
C ILE A 302 -16.65 8.27 -2.38
N VAL A 303 -15.51 8.75 -1.90
CA VAL A 303 -15.37 9.71 -0.79
C VAL A 303 -14.45 10.83 -1.26
N THR A 304 -14.88 12.10 -1.08
CA THR A 304 -14.03 13.26 -1.39
C THR A 304 -12.90 13.39 -0.37
N ALA A 305 -11.81 14.09 -0.73
CA ALA A 305 -10.69 14.34 0.17
C ALA A 305 -11.13 15.08 1.46
N GLU A 306 -12.02 16.07 1.31
CA GLU A 306 -12.59 16.81 2.44
C GLU A 306 -13.36 15.91 3.42
N GLU A 307 -14.24 15.07 2.89
CA GLU A 307 -14.99 14.10 3.70
C GLU A 307 -14.06 13.06 4.35
N GLY A 308 -13.02 12.62 3.63
CA GLY A 308 -11.98 11.75 4.18
C GLY A 308 -11.24 12.39 5.36
N LEU A 309 -10.86 13.67 5.23
CA LEU A 309 -10.25 14.45 6.32
C LEU A 309 -11.18 14.57 7.53
N ARG A 310 -12.47 14.84 7.29
CA ARG A 310 -13.48 14.89 8.35
C ARG A 310 -13.58 13.56 9.09
N ARG A 311 -13.60 12.44 8.37
CA ARG A 311 -13.70 11.08 8.96
C ARG A 311 -12.44 10.65 9.70
N VAL A 312 -11.25 11.07 9.26
CA VAL A 312 -9.98 10.69 9.92
C VAL A 312 -9.67 11.55 11.13
N THR A 313 -10.24 12.76 11.26
CA THR A 313 -9.96 13.72 12.33
C THR A 313 -10.11 13.12 13.75
N PRO A 314 -11.18 12.40 14.11
CA PRO A 314 -11.29 11.79 15.45
C PRO A 314 -10.17 10.79 15.74
N TYR A 315 -9.73 10.05 14.71
CA TYR A 315 -8.62 9.11 14.83
C TYR A 315 -7.27 9.83 15.03
N LEU A 316 -7.02 10.91 14.29
CA LEU A 316 -5.82 11.73 14.43
C LEU A 316 -5.73 12.38 15.82
N LYS A 317 -6.83 12.95 16.33
CA LYS A 317 -6.90 13.50 17.70
C LYS A 317 -6.57 12.45 18.76
N LYS A 318 -7.15 11.25 18.64
CA LYS A 318 -6.82 10.13 19.53
C LYS A 318 -5.32 9.82 19.52
N LEU A 319 -4.70 9.67 18.35
CA LEU A 319 -3.26 9.44 18.21
C LEU A 319 -2.42 10.61 18.78
N GLY A 320 -2.90 11.83 18.62
CA GLY A 320 -2.25 13.04 19.18
C GLY A 320 -2.22 13.04 20.71
N GLN A 321 -3.25 12.51 21.35
CA GLN A 321 -3.44 12.51 22.81
C GLN A 321 -2.87 11.26 23.51
N GLU A 322 -2.60 10.15 22.81
CA GLU A 322 -2.09 8.91 23.39
C GLU A 322 -0.74 9.18 24.10
N THR A 323 -0.73 9.18 25.43
CA THR A 323 0.51 9.26 26.24
C THR A 323 1.28 7.95 26.06
N GLY A 324 2.46 8.05 25.45
CA GLY A 324 3.48 7.02 25.21
C GLY A 324 3.32 5.64 25.83
N GLY A 325 2.52 4.78 25.20
CA GLY A 325 2.58 3.33 25.34
C GLY A 325 3.47 2.81 24.20
N GLY A 326 4.63 2.21 24.55
CA GLY A 326 5.58 1.71 23.57
C GLY A 326 4.96 0.61 22.69
N ILE A 327 5.29 0.69 21.39
CA ILE A 327 5.21 -0.43 20.44
C ILE A 327 6.56 -1.12 20.40
#